data_503ba55b74ecf1f309925e2f9d883387
#
_entry.id   503ba55b74ecf1f309925e2f9d883387
#
_cell.length_a   1.000
_cell.length_b   1.000
_cell.length_c   1.000
_cell.angle_alpha   90.00
_cell.angle_beta   90.00
_cell.angle_gamma   90.00
#
_symmetry.space_group_name_H-M   'P 1'
#
loop_
_entity.id
_entity.type
_entity.pdbx_description
1 polymer ?
#
loop_
_entity_poly.entity_id
_entity_poly.type
_entity_poly.pdbx_seq_one_letter_code
_entity_poly.pdbx_strand_id
1 'polypeptide(L)'
;MTITGPSPVGVTHHLPAPVAEAVRSAAPGDVVVGVDGSLPSRHALQWAIEEAEIRHVRCRLIKVLTPDAFEVVDRKTALPMFDFLADEQSALSATVADVVANGIGSPSTNVELVAGDPVEVLTELARHGDLLVVGTRGHGALTNLFLGSVSSALLHHRVRPTVVVPPTADWRQGCNRIVVGVDGSDGAARALRWASDEAQARHCELVVLHAWHVPVVLASPYAPTMVVPSEDCQQAGEAILAQAVGLLEPGADVAVIPRLVEGAPDRELVAAAADATLVVVGGRGHSGLAAAVLGSTSRGCVHHAPCPVAVIP
;
A
#
# COMPACT_ATOMS: atom_id res chain seq x y z
N MET A 1 -46.70 0.19 -13.74
CA MET A 1 -45.83 -0.34 -12.66
C MET A 1 -44.42 -0.18 -13.18
N THR A 2 -43.79 0.96 -12.92
CA THR A 2 -42.52 1.40 -13.49
C THR A 2 -41.44 1.04 -12.50
N ILE A 3 -40.59 0.13 -12.85
CA ILE A 3 -39.43 -0.28 -12.02
C ILE A 3 -38.32 0.75 -12.29
N THR A 4 -38.11 1.64 -11.34
CA THR A 4 -36.93 2.52 -11.31
C THR A 4 -35.75 1.75 -10.73
N GLY A 5 -34.90 1.20 -11.62
CA GLY A 5 -33.58 0.73 -11.25
C GLY A 5 -32.64 1.90 -10.92
N PRO A 6 -31.57 1.67 -10.13
CA PRO A 6 -30.61 2.73 -9.84
C PRO A 6 -29.95 3.22 -11.11
N SER A 7 -29.89 4.55 -11.27
CA SER A 7 -29.25 5.22 -12.42
C SER A 7 -27.77 4.80 -12.51
N PRO A 8 -27.26 4.55 -13.72
CA PRO A 8 -25.84 4.27 -13.91
C PRO A 8 -25.01 5.50 -13.53
N VAL A 9 -23.86 5.25 -12.97
CA VAL A 9 -22.79 6.22 -12.70
C VAL A 9 -22.70 7.19 -13.87
N GLY A 10 -22.84 8.49 -13.61
CA GLY A 10 -22.88 9.51 -14.65
C GLY A 10 -21.59 9.52 -15.47
N VAL A 11 -21.65 8.98 -16.66
CA VAL A 11 -20.54 8.99 -17.63
C VAL A 11 -20.53 10.37 -18.29
N THR A 12 -19.67 11.24 -17.79
CA THR A 12 -19.33 12.48 -18.49
C THR A 12 -18.13 12.22 -19.41
N HIS A 13 -18.36 12.26 -20.72
CA HIS A 13 -17.32 12.11 -21.73
C HIS A 13 -16.40 13.35 -21.72
N HIS A 14 -15.25 13.25 -21.06
CA HIS A 14 -14.25 14.31 -21.05
C HIS A 14 -12.91 13.79 -21.59
N LEU A 15 -12.17 14.69 -22.29
CA LEU A 15 -10.73 14.50 -22.53
C LEU A 15 -10.04 14.19 -21.22
N PRO A 16 -8.90 13.44 -21.23
CA PRO A 16 -8.17 13.15 -20.00
C PRO A 16 -7.89 14.43 -19.24
N ALA A 17 -8.28 14.46 -17.98
CA ALA A 17 -8.17 15.65 -17.17
C ALA A 17 -6.68 16.04 -17.02
N PRO A 18 -6.32 17.31 -17.13
CA PRO A 18 -5.01 17.75 -16.71
C PRO A 18 -4.83 17.43 -15.22
N VAL A 19 -3.62 17.10 -14.81
CA VAL A 19 -3.28 16.77 -13.40
C VAL A 19 -3.85 17.82 -12.44
N ALA A 20 -3.78 19.10 -12.81
CA ALA A 20 -4.30 20.21 -12.01
C ALA A 20 -5.83 20.14 -11.76
N GLU A 21 -6.61 19.55 -12.64
CA GLU A 21 -8.05 19.35 -12.45
C GLU A 21 -8.32 18.17 -11.52
N ALA A 22 -7.61 17.06 -11.72
CA ALA A 22 -7.68 15.92 -10.84
C ALA A 22 -7.25 16.27 -9.41
N VAL A 23 -6.24 17.13 -9.25
CA VAL A 23 -5.83 17.67 -7.95
C VAL A 23 -6.91 18.53 -7.31
N ARG A 24 -7.57 19.40 -8.08
CA ARG A 24 -8.67 20.25 -7.55
C ARG A 24 -9.88 19.46 -7.07
N SER A 25 -10.10 18.27 -7.60
CA SER A 25 -11.20 17.38 -7.19
C SER A 25 -10.87 16.55 -5.94
N ALA A 26 -9.59 16.54 -5.49
CA ALA A 26 -9.16 15.80 -4.32
C ALA A 26 -9.72 16.39 -3.02
N ALA A 27 -10.10 15.51 -2.10
CA ALA A 27 -10.49 15.89 -0.75
C ALA A 27 -9.61 15.16 0.28
N PRO A 28 -9.40 15.76 1.45
CA PRO A 28 -8.79 15.04 2.56
C PRO A 28 -9.58 13.77 2.86
N GLY A 29 -8.88 12.68 3.16
CA GLY A 29 -9.48 11.38 3.42
C GLY A 29 -9.57 10.47 2.19
N ASP A 30 -9.49 11.00 0.96
CA ASP A 30 -9.62 10.17 -0.25
C ASP A 30 -8.60 9.03 -0.29
N VAL A 31 -9.07 7.82 -0.65
CA VAL A 31 -8.22 6.69 -1.02
C VAL A 31 -7.96 6.76 -2.52
N VAL A 32 -6.72 6.98 -2.92
CA VAL A 32 -6.29 7.05 -4.32
C VAL A 32 -5.73 5.70 -4.76
N VAL A 33 -6.25 5.12 -5.82
CA VAL A 33 -5.74 3.87 -6.38
C VAL A 33 -5.27 4.04 -7.81
N GLY A 34 -4.00 3.70 -8.08
CA GLY A 34 -3.44 3.66 -9.42
C GLY A 34 -3.74 2.34 -10.11
N VAL A 35 -4.38 2.39 -11.29
CA VAL A 35 -4.69 1.20 -12.08
C VAL A 35 -4.17 1.33 -13.51
N ASP A 36 -3.69 0.20 -14.05
CA ASP A 36 -3.24 0.09 -15.44
C ASP A 36 -4.02 -0.96 -16.25
N GLY A 37 -4.98 -1.65 -15.62
CA GLY A 37 -5.77 -2.73 -16.20
C GLY A 37 -5.16 -4.12 -16.02
N SER A 38 -3.98 -4.24 -15.39
CA SER A 38 -3.37 -5.53 -15.05
C SER A 38 -4.12 -6.22 -13.90
N LEU A 39 -3.91 -7.54 -13.75
CA LEU A 39 -4.50 -8.30 -12.63
C LEU A 39 -4.05 -7.77 -11.26
N PRO A 40 -2.77 -7.44 -11.01
CA PRO A 40 -2.36 -6.83 -9.75
C PRO A 40 -3.05 -5.48 -9.45
N SER A 41 -3.28 -4.65 -10.46
CA SER A 41 -3.99 -3.38 -10.27
C SER A 41 -5.49 -3.58 -9.97
N ARG A 42 -6.11 -4.68 -10.44
CA ARG A 42 -7.48 -5.05 -10.05
C ARG A 42 -7.56 -5.46 -8.57
N HIS A 43 -6.59 -6.20 -8.04
CA HIS A 43 -6.53 -6.52 -6.61
C HIS A 43 -6.29 -5.24 -5.77
N ALA A 44 -5.44 -4.34 -6.25
CA ALA A 44 -5.26 -3.04 -5.61
C ALA A 44 -6.57 -2.22 -5.56
N LEU A 45 -7.35 -2.24 -6.65
CA LEU A 45 -8.67 -1.61 -6.68
C LEU A 45 -9.64 -2.26 -5.68
N GLN A 46 -9.67 -3.59 -5.61
CA GLN A 46 -10.51 -4.30 -4.64
C GLN A 46 -10.20 -3.88 -3.21
N TRP A 47 -8.91 -3.88 -2.84
CA TRP A 47 -8.46 -3.45 -1.53
C TRP A 47 -8.79 -1.98 -1.25
N ALA A 48 -8.59 -1.09 -2.24
CA ALA A 48 -8.87 0.34 -2.10
C ALA A 48 -10.36 0.64 -1.90
N ILE A 49 -11.25 -0.09 -2.56
CA ILE A 49 -12.71 0.04 -2.38
C ILE A 49 -13.11 -0.41 -0.97
N GLU A 50 -12.59 -1.54 -0.49
CA GLU A 50 -12.83 -2.00 0.89
C GLU A 50 -12.34 -0.97 1.92
N GLU A 51 -11.15 -0.44 1.71
CA GLU A 51 -10.55 0.55 2.58
C GLU A 51 -11.36 1.85 2.62
N ALA A 52 -11.81 2.32 1.46
CA ALA A 52 -12.65 3.51 1.37
C ALA A 52 -14.01 3.32 2.06
N GLU A 53 -14.59 2.11 1.99
CA GLU A 53 -15.80 1.76 2.72
C GLU A 53 -15.58 1.77 4.23
N ILE A 54 -14.52 1.12 4.72
CA ILE A 54 -14.16 1.07 6.14
C ILE A 54 -13.94 2.48 6.70
N ARG A 55 -13.28 3.35 5.95
CA ARG A 55 -13.00 4.74 6.36
C ARG A 55 -14.15 5.71 6.10
N HIS A 56 -15.22 5.28 5.42
CA HIS A 56 -16.35 6.12 4.99
C HIS A 56 -15.91 7.33 4.14
N VAL A 57 -14.99 7.10 3.21
CA VAL A 57 -14.42 8.12 2.31
C VAL A 57 -14.59 7.72 0.84
N ARG A 58 -14.20 8.61 -0.06
CA ARG A 58 -14.23 8.31 -1.50
C ARG A 58 -13.04 7.45 -1.91
N CYS A 59 -13.30 6.54 -2.88
CA CYS A 59 -12.26 5.86 -3.64
C CYS A 59 -12.06 6.59 -4.98
N ARG A 60 -10.85 7.02 -5.28
CA ARG A 60 -10.47 7.63 -6.56
C ARG A 60 -9.64 6.66 -7.36
N LEU A 61 -10.22 6.11 -8.39
CA LEU A 61 -9.56 5.22 -9.32
C LEU A 61 -8.91 6.05 -10.43
N ILE A 62 -7.60 6.02 -10.49
CA ILE A 62 -6.80 6.81 -11.42
C ILE A 62 -6.13 5.89 -12.45
N LYS A 63 -6.45 6.08 -13.72
CA LYS A 63 -5.67 5.53 -14.83
C LYS A 63 -4.88 6.64 -15.49
N VAL A 64 -3.56 6.48 -15.50
CA VAL A 64 -2.69 7.45 -16.15
C VAL A 64 -2.42 7.01 -17.59
N LEU A 65 -2.70 7.91 -18.52
CA LEU A 65 -2.45 7.73 -19.95
C LEU A 65 -1.12 8.40 -20.31
N THR A 66 -0.13 7.57 -20.64
CA THR A 66 1.20 8.08 -21.05
C THR A 66 1.16 8.62 -22.49
N PRO A 67 2.05 9.54 -22.87
CA PRO A 67 2.14 10.04 -24.24
C PRO A 67 2.25 8.92 -25.30
N ASP A 68 2.99 7.86 -25.00
CA ASP A 68 3.13 6.71 -25.89
C ASP A 68 1.80 5.99 -26.15
N ALA A 69 0.89 5.97 -25.17
CA ALA A 69 -0.44 5.40 -25.36
C ALA A 69 -1.24 6.16 -26.43
N PHE A 70 -1.11 7.46 -26.48
CA PHE A 70 -1.76 8.30 -27.51
C PHE A 70 -1.16 8.08 -28.91
N GLU A 71 0.16 7.90 -29.03
CA GLU A 71 0.82 7.60 -30.30
C GLU A 71 0.41 6.24 -30.85
N VAL A 72 0.20 5.24 -29.99
CA VAL A 72 -0.25 3.90 -30.40
C VAL A 72 -1.68 3.94 -30.93
N VAL A 73 -2.56 4.74 -30.31
CA VAL A 73 -3.95 4.92 -30.77
C VAL A 73 -3.98 5.56 -32.14
N ASP A 74 -3.22 6.62 -32.37
CA ASP A 74 -3.18 7.33 -33.64
C ASP A 74 -2.63 6.46 -34.78
N ARG A 75 -1.71 5.55 -34.51
CA ARG A 75 -1.05 4.72 -35.54
C ARG A 75 -1.68 3.36 -35.82
N LYS A 76 -2.35 2.74 -34.84
CA LYS A 76 -2.82 1.35 -34.93
C LYS A 76 -4.32 1.18 -34.96
N THR A 77 -5.04 2.11 -34.40
CA THR A 77 -6.50 2.06 -34.34
C THR A 77 -7.04 3.20 -35.14
N ALA A 78 -7.76 2.95 -36.21
CA ALA A 78 -8.49 4.00 -36.95
C ALA A 78 -9.64 4.61 -36.11
N LEU A 79 -9.61 4.43 -34.78
CA LEU A 79 -10.62 4.95 -33.85
C LEU A 79 -10.27 6.39 -33.49
N PRO A 80 -11.28 7.29 -33.53
CA PRO A 80 -11.11 8.62 -32.99
C PRO A 80 -10.67 8.58 -31.52
N MET A 81 -9.83 9.51 -31.11
CA MET A 81 -9.34 9.61 -29.72
C MET A 81 -10.49 9.58 -28.69
N PHE A 82 -11.62 10.18 -29.03
CA PHE A 82 -12.81 10.18 -28.16
C PHE A 82 -13.38 8.78 -27.90
N ASP A 83 -13.41 7.92 -28.91
CA ASP A 83 -13.93 6.57 -28.78
C ASP A 83 -13.00 5.72 -27.91
N PHE A 84 -11.68 5.88 -28.08
CA PHE A 84 -10.69 5.23 -27.22
C PHE A 84 -10.84 5.64 -25.74
N LEU A 85 -10.99 6.92 -25.44
CA LEU A 85 -11.17 7.41 -24.08
C LEU A 85 -12.49 6.92 -23.47
N ALA A 86 -13.55 6.90 -24.26
CA ALA A 86 -14.85 6.38 -23.84
C ALA A 86 -14.81 4.87 -23.53
N ASP A 87 -14.11 4.11 -24.36
CA ASP A 87 -13.90 2.66 -24.15
C ASP A 87 -13.09 2.40 -22.89
N GLU A 88 -12.01 3.14 -22.66
CA GLU A 88 -11.20 3.05 -21.45
C GLU A 88 -12.00 3.37 -20.19
N GLN A 89 -12.77 4.44 -20.22
CA GLN A 89 -13.62 4.83 -19.09
C GLN A 89 -14.72 3.81 -18.83
N SER A 90 -15.31 3.28 -19.87
CA SER A 90 -16.34 2.22 -19.77
C SER A 90 -15.76 0.94 -19.19
N ALA A 91 -14.57 0.51 -19.63
CA ALA A 91 -13.90 -0.67 -19.12
C ALA A 91 -13.53 -0.54 -17.63
N LEU A 92 -13.06 0.64 -17.20
CA LEU A 92 -12.76 0.89 -15.79
C LEU A 92 -14.05 0.92 -14.95
N SER A 93 -15.10 1.57 -15.43
CA SER A 93 -16.40 1.61 -14.76
C SER A 93 -17.01 0.22 -14.62
N ALA A 94 -16.89 -0.63 -15.64
CA ALA A 94 -17.30 -2.02 -15.59
C ALA A 94 -16.46 -2.83 -14.56
N THR A 95 -15.17 -2.54 -14.45
CA THR A 95 -14.30 -3.16 -13.46
C THR A 95 -14.72 -2.79 -12.02
N VAL A 96 -15.05 -1.51 -11.77
CA VAL A 96 -15.60 -1.06 -10.47
C VAL A 96 -16.91 -1.77 -10.18
N ALA A 97 -17.83 -1.81 -11.15
CA ALA A 97 -19.13 -2.46 -10.99
C ALA A 97 -18.98 -3.96 -10.67
N ASP A 98 -18.04 -4.66 -11.31
CA ASP A 98 -17.72 -6.06 -11.04
C ASP A 98 -17.20 -6.26 -9.60
N VAL A 99 -16.29 -5.39 -9.16
CA VAL A 99 -15.76 -5.41 -7.78
C VAL A 99 -16.87 -5.19 -6.76
N VAL A 100 -17.72 -4.19 -6.97
CA VAL A 100 -18.86 -3.89 -6.08
C VAL A 100 -19.90 -5.02 -6.08
N ALA A 101 -20.21 -5.59 -7.24
CA ALA A 101 -21.16 -6.69 -7.36
C ALA A 101 -20.70 -7.97 -6.61
N ASN A 102 -19.38 -8.14 -6.44
CA ASN A 102 -18.81 -9.23 -5.65
C ASN A 102 -18.83 -8.97 -4.13
N GLY A 103 -19.58 -7.97 -3.66
CA GLY A 103 -19.83 -7.71 -2.24
C GLY A 103 -18.70 -6.95 -1.52
N ILE A 104 -17.89 -6.20 -2.25
CA ILE A 104 -16.76 -5.43 -1.74
C ILE A 104 -17.19 -3.99 -1.45
N GLY A 105 -18.16 -3.75 -0.60
CA GLY A 105 -18.59 -2.39 -0.30
C GLY A 105 -19.09 -1.59 -1.52
N SER A 106 -19.59 -0.39 -1.28
CA SER A 106 -20.06 0.53 -2.34
C SER A 106 -19.74 1.98 -1.96
N PRO A 107 -18.47 2.32 -1.71
CA PRO A 107 -18.11 3.71 -1.43
C PRO A 107 -18.32 4.56 -2.68
N SER A 108 -18.44 5.87 -2.50
CA SER A 108 -18.41 6.80 -3.63
C SER A 108 -17.10 6.61 -4.41
N THR A 109 -17.19 6.08 -5.62
CA THR A 109 -16.01 5.80 -6.46
C THR A 109 -15.99 6.68 -7.68
N ASN A 110 -14.93 7.46 -7.86
CA ASN A 110 -14.68 8.28 -9.03
C ASN A 110 -13.67 7.61 -9.95
N VAL A 111 -13.98 7.49 -11.23
CA VAL A 111 -13.08 6.97 -12.27
C VAL A 111 -12.50 8.15 -13.04
N GLU A 112 -11.18 8.28 -13.04
CA GLU A 112 -10.47 9.41 -13.64
C GLU A 112 -9.39 8.93 -14.60
N LEU A 113 -9.42 9.44 -15.83
CA LEU A 113 -8.34 9.30 -16.81
C LEU A 113 -7.48 10.56 -16.75
N VAL A 114 -6.20 10.42 -16.46
CA VAL A 114 -5.28 11.55 -16.31
C VAL A 114 -4.10 11.38 -17.26
N ALA A 115 -3.77 12.41 -18.05
CA ALA A 115 -2.61 12.37 -18.94
C ALA A 115 -1.32 12.73 -18.19
N GLY A 116 -0.25 11.98 -18.40
CA GLY A 116 1.06 12.31 -17.83
C GLY A 116 1.96 11.11 -17.55
N ASP A 117 3.00 11.35 -16.74
CA ASP A 117 3.82 10.29 -16.15
C ASP A 117 3.12 9.68 -14.94
N PRO A 118 2.98 8.35 -14.84
CA PRO A 118 2.27 7.72 -13.73
C PRO A 118 2.84 8.03 -12.34
N VAL A 119 4.16 8.16 -12.22
CA VAL A 119 4.81 8.45 -10.94
C VAL A 119 4.53 9.88 -10.51
N GLU A 120 4.65 10.84 -11.43
CA GLU A 120 4.38 12.25 -11.15
C GLU A 120 2.91 12.48 -10.80
N VAL A 121 1.99 11.95 -11.62
CA VAL A 121 0.55 12.08 -11.41
C VAL A 121 0.12 11.49 -10.07
N LEU A 122 0.47 10.23 -9.80
CA LEU A 122 0.06 9.56 -8.56
C LEU A 122 0.73 10.17 -7.32
N THR A 123 1.98 10.64 -7.44
CA THR A 123 2.67 11.36 -6.35
C THR A 123 1.94 12.65 -6.01
N GLU A 124 1.54 13.43 -7.03
CA GLU A 124 0.85 14.69 -6.81
C GLU A 124 -0.55 14.48 -6.23
N LEU A 125 -1.30 13.52 -6.75
CA LEU A 125 -2.62 13.18 -6.22
C LEU A 125 -2.54 12.64 -4.77
N ALA A 126 -1.52 11.84 -4.45
CA ALA A 126 -1.29 11.35 -3.10
C ALA A 126 -1.02 12.47 -2.10
N ARG A 127 -0.46 13.61 -2.52
CA ARG A 127 -0.26 14.79 -1.63
C ARG A 127 -1.57 15.36 -1.10
N HIS A 128 -2.64 15.19 -1.82
CA HIS A 128 -3.97 15.72 -1.51
C HIS A 128 -4.95 14.67 -0.97
N GLY A 129 -4.65 13.36 -1.15
CA GLY A 129 -5.33 12.25 -0.53
C GLY A 129 -4.66 11.80 0.77
N ASP A 130 -5.26 10.84 1.48
CA ASP A 130 -4.68 10.31 2.73
C ASP A 130 -3.96 8.98 2.53
N LEU A 131 -4.33 8.22 1.50
CA LEU A 131 -3.79 6.89 1.23
C LEU A 131 -3.61 6.66 -0.26
N LEU A 132 -2.44 6.14 -0.65
CA LEU A 132 -2.17 5.68 -2.00
C LEU A 132 -2.15 4.16 -2.05
N VAL A 133 -2.85 3.58 -3.03
CA VAL A 133 -2.90 2.13 -3.22
C VAL A 133 -2.42 1.78 -4.63
N VAL A 134 -1.53 0.81 -4.72
CA VAL A 134 -0.99 0.32 -6.00
C VAL A 134 -0.81 -1.19 -5.98
N GLY A 135 -0.87 -1.82 -7.14
CA GLY A 135 -0.45 -3.21 -7.30
C GLY A 135 1.07 -3.34 -7.26
N THR A 136 1.57 -4.54 -7.01
CA THR A 136 3.03 -4.80 -7.07
C THR A 136 3.60 -4.59 -8.47
N ARG A 137 2.81 -4.76 -9.54
CA ARG A 137 3.26 -4.72 -10.97
C ARG A 137 2.16 -4.25 -11.89
N GLY A 138 2.57 -3.84 -13.10
CA GLY A 138 1.72 -3.54 -14.23
C GLY A 138 2.01 -4.44 -15.45
N HIS A 139 1.55 -4.05 -16.63
CA HIS A 139 1.63 -4.81 -17.88
C HIS A 139 3.05 -5.12 -18.39
N GLY A 140 4.11 -4.50 -17.87
CA GLY A 140 5.48 -4.58 -18.44
C GLY A 140 6.44 -5.56 -17.75
N ALA A 141 6.05 -6.30 -16.71
CA ALA A 141 7.01 -7.08 -15.91
C ALA A 141 7.11 -8.55 -16.35
N LEU A 142 8.26 -8.93 -16.88
CA LEU A 142 8.55 -10.27 -17.43
C LEU A 142 8.94 -11.33 -16.36
N THR A 143 9.18 -10.96 -15.11
CA THR A 143 9.64 -11.90 -14.07
C THR A 143 8.86 -11.76 -12.77
N ASN A 144 8.64 -12.89 -12.08
CA ASN A 144 7.81 -13.00 -10.88
C ASN A 144 8.43 -12.40 -9.59
N LEU A 145 9.60 -11.77 -9.65
CA LEU A 145 10.42 -11.44 -8.48
C LEU A 145 10.63 -9.94 -8.21
N PHE A 146 10.10 -9.03 -9.04
CA PHE A 146 10.41 -7.61 -8.89
C PHE A 146 9.17 -6.74 -8.78
N LEU A 147 9.23 -5.73 -7.91
CA LEU A 147 8.27 -4.64 -7.83
C LEU A 147 8.29 -3.84 -9.14
N GLY A 148 7.13 -3.39 -9.61
CA GLY A 148 7.02 -2.57 -10.82
C GLY A 148 7.74 -1.22 -10.66
N SER A 149 8.14 -0.60 -11.77
CA SER A 149 8.84 0.69 -11.78
C SER A 149 8.03 1.80 -11.09
N VAL A 150 6.74 1.89 -11.38
CA VAL A 150 5.83 2.88 -10.77
C VAL A 150 5.70 2.66 -9.27
N SER A 151 5.36 1.45 -8.83
CA SER A 151 5.19 1.12 -7.40
C SER A 151 6.49 1.34 -6.63
N SER A 152 7.64 0.95 -7.21
CA SER A 152 8.94 1.20 -6.61
C SER A 152 9.24 2.70 -6.46
N ALA A 153 9.01 3.48 -7.52
CA ALA A 153 9.25 4.93 -7.48
C ALA A 153 8.35 5.63 -6.46
N LEU A 154 7.06 5.28 -6.40
CA LEU A 154 6.11 5.85 -5.43
C LEU A 154 6.54 5.59 -3.98
N LEU A 155 7.02 4.38 -3.67
CA LEU A 155 7.56 4.06 -2.36
C LEU A 155 8.83 4.86 -2.02
N HIS A 156 9.61 5.28 -3.01
CA HIS A 156 10.76 6.16 -2.82
C HIS A 156 10.34 7.61 -2.53
N HIS A 157 9.28 8.11 -3.15
CA HIS A 157 8.77 9.46 -2.90
C HIS A 157 8.17 9.67 -1.51
N ARG A 158 7.58 8.64 -0.91
CA ARG A 158 7.09 8.64 0.47
C ARG A 158 6.24 9.86 0.86
N VAL A 159 5.34 10.24 0.01
CA VAL A 159 4.51 11.44 0.22
C VAL A 159 3.40 11.17 1.25
N ARG A 160 2.83 9.98 1.19
CA ARG A 160 1.73 9.50 2.05
C ARG A 160 1.88 8.02 2.36
N PRO A 161 1.13 7.48 3.32
CA PRO A 161 0.97 6.04 3.47
C PRO A 161 0.66 5.41 2.12
N THR A 162 1.44 4.39 1.75
CA THR A 162 1.27 3.70 0.47
C THR A 162 1.09 2.22 0.71
N VAL A 163 -0.02 1.66 0.24
CA VAL A 163 -0.30 0.22 0.29
C VAL A 163 0.02 -0.42 -1.04
N VAL A 164 0.86 -1.45 -0.98
CA VAL A 164 1.19 -2.29 -2.13
C VAL A 164 0.46 -3.62 -1.99
N VAL A 165 -0.37 -3.94 -2.97
CA VAL A 165 -1.22 -5.14 -2.96
C VAL A 165 -0.63 -6.18 -3.90
N PRO A 166 -0.20 -7.36 -3.39
CA PRO A 166 0.30 -8.45 -4.22
C PRO A 166 -0.82 -9.16 -4.98
N PRO A 167 -0.52 -9.77 -6.15
CA PRO A 167 -1.53 -10.39 -7.01
C PRO A 167 -2.15 -11.66 -6.42
N THR A 168 -1.50 -12.25 -5.43
CA THR A 168 -1.93 -13.50 -4.77
C THR A 168 -2.55 -13.25 -3.41
N ALA A 169 -2.71 -11.98 -3.01
CA ALA A 169 -3.24 -11.67 -1.70
C ALA A 169 -4.72 -12.07 -1.60
N ASP A 170 -4.98 -12.99 -0.69
CA ASP A 170 -6.33 -13.28 -0.21
C ASP A 170 -6.46 -12.81 1.24
N TRP A 171 -6.38 -11.49 1.43
CA TRP A 171 -6.44 -10.86 2.75
C TRP A 171 -7.79 -11.04 3.46
N ARG A 172 -8.82 -11.53 2.75
CA ARG A 172 -10.15 -11.79 3.31
C ARG A 172 -10.25 -13.13 4.00
N GLN A 173 -9.43 -14.10 3.61
CA GLN A 173 -9.39 -15.43 4.25
C GLN A 173 -8.38 -15.48 5.42
N GLY A 174 -7.58 -14.41 5.63
CA GLY A 174 -6.65 -14.31 6.73
C GLY A 174 -7.33 -14.22 8.09
N CYS A 175 -6.58 -14.49 9.16
CA CYS A 175 -7.00 -14.16 10.50
C CYS A 175 -7.23 -12.64 10.59
N ASN A 176 -8.25 -12.20 11.32
CA ASN A 176 -8.58 -10.78 11.49
C ASN A 176 -7.50 -10.06 12.32
N ARG A 177 -6.34 -9.78 11.68
CA ARG A 177 -5.12 -9.33 12.35
C ARG A 177 -4.27 -8.44 11.45
N ILE A 178 -3.73 -7.37 12.03
CA ILE A 178 -2.70 -6.52 11.43
C ILE A 178 -1.36 -6.78 12.12
N VAL A 179 -0.29 -6.89 11.35
CA VAL A 179 1.08 -7.03 11.89
C VAL A 179 1.85 -5.75 11.62
N VAL A 180 2.43 -5.14 12.65
CA VAL A 180 3.30 -3.97 12.51
C VAL A 180 4.71 -4.27 12.98
N GLY A 181 5.71 -3.94 12.15
CA GLY A 181 7.12 -4.05 12.49
C GLY A 181 7.61 -2.80 13.23
N VAL A 182 8.25 -3.00 14.39
CA VAL A 182 8.82 -1.91 15.20
C VAL A 182 10.31 -2.15 15.46
N ASP A 183 11.11 -1.07 15.38
CA ASP A 183 12.55 -1.09 15.63
C ASP A 183 13.01 0.03 16.59
N GLY A 184 12.06 0.79 17.15
CA GLY A 184 12.34 1.93 18.01
C GLY A 184 12.60 3.24 17.26
N SER A 185 12.56 3.25 15.92
CA SER A 185 12.69 4.47 15.12
C SER A 185 11.40 5.29 15.09
N ASP A 186 11.51 6.60 14.77
CA ASP A 186 10.35 7.47 14.57
C ASP A 186 9.45 6.97 13.42
N GLY A 187 10.05 6.37 12.39
CA GLY A 187 9.31 5.75 11.28
C GLY A 187 8.45 4.59 11.76
N ALA A 188 8.98 3.72 12.61
CA ALA A 188 8.25 2.63 13.22
C ALA A 188 7.17 3.13 14.19
N ALA A 189 7.42 4.19 14.93
CA ALA A 189 6.42 4.80 15.81
C ALA A 189 5.23 5.39 15.03
N ARG A 190 5.47 6.00 13.85
CA ARG A 190 4.39 6.43 12.95
C ARG A 190 3.63 5.24 12.37
N ALA A 191 4.35 4.20 11.94
CA ALA A 191 3.76 2.97 11.43
C ALA A 191 2.86 2.29 12.48
N LEU A 192 3.30 2.27 13.74
CA LEU A 192 2.54 1.71 14.85
C LEU A 192 1.22 2.46 15.09
N ARG A 193 1.26 3.81 15.13
CA ARG A 193 0.03 4.61 15.29
C ARG A 193 -0.94 4.35 14.15
N TRP A 194 -0.47 4.43 12.91
CA TRP A 194 -1.29 4.16 11.73
C TRP A 194 -1.89 2.74 11.77
N ALA A 195 -1.10 1.72 12.16
CA ALA A 195 -1.56 0.34 12.30
C ALA A 195 -2.61 0.17 13.41
N SER A 196 -2.49 0.94 14.50
CA SER A 196 -3.47 0.97 15.59
C SER A 196 -4.81 1.54 15.14
N ASP A 197 -4.78 2.69 14.43
CA ASP A 197 -5.99 3.30 13.86
C ASP A 197 -6.67 2.35 12.88
N GLU A 198 -5.89 1.66 12.06
CA GLU A 198 -6.36 0.69 11.09
C GLU A 198 -6.95 -0.56 11.76
N ALA A 199 -6.31 -1.06 12.81
CA ALA A 199 -6.82 -2.20 13.58
C ALA A 199 -8.14 -1.86 14.28
N GLN A 200 -8.27 -0.64 14.78
CA GLN A 200 -9.51 -0.15 15.37
C GLN A 200 -10.64 -0.05 14.33
N ALA A 201 -10.35 0.55 13.16
CA ALA A 201 -11.34 0.70 12.09
C ALA A 201 -11.84 -0.66 11.55
N ARG A 202 -10.97 -1.67 11.52
CA ARG A 202 -11.27 -3.03 11.07
C ARG A 202 -11.75 -3.98 12.18
N HIS A 203 -11.77 -3.53 13.44
CA HIS A 203 -12.08 -4.38 14.61
C HIS A 203 -11.26 -5.66 14.63
N CYS A 204 -9.93 -5.54 14.46
CA CYS A 204 -9.02 -6.68 14.39
C CYS A 204 -7.87 -6.60 15.42
N GLU A 205 -7.16 -7.70 15.59
CA GLU A 205 -5.98 -7.77 16.47
C GLU A 205 -4.80 -6.98 15.87
N LEU A 206 -4.00 -6.34 16.72
CA LEU A 206 -2.75 -5.69 16.37
C LEU A 206 -1.57 -6.46 16.94
N VAL A 207 -0.81 -7.14 16.09
CA VAL A 207 0.46 -7.78 16.45
C VAL A 207 1.58 -6.77 16.29
N VAL A 208 2.20 -6.38 17.40
CA VAL A 208 3.39 -5.51 17.42
C VAL A 208 4.62 -6.39 17.47
N LEU A 209 5.33 -6.50 16.34
CA LEU A 209 6.45 -7.40 16.17
C LEU A 209 7.78 -6.64 16.19
N HIS A 210 8.67 -7.02 17.09
CA HIS A 210 10.09 -6.67 17.04
C HIS A 210 10.94 -7.91 16.78
N ALA A 211 11.80 -7.83 15.77
CA ALA A 211 12.76 -8.89 15.47
C ALA A 211 14.17 -8.44 15.88
N TRP A 212 14.84 -9.28 16.64
CA TRP A 212 16.20 -9.06 17.12
C TRP A 212 17.15 -10.17 16.66
N HIS A 213 18.41 -9.89 16.58
CA HIS A 213 19.43 -10.87 16.26
C HIS A 213 20.76 -10.49 16.93
N VAL A 214 21.58 -11.50 17.19
CA VAL A 214 22.95 -11.27 17.66
C VAL A 214 23.78 -10.74 16.49
N PRO A 215 24.34 -9.52 16.58
CA PRO A 215 25.19 -8.99 15.52
C PRO A 215 26.45 -9.82 15.38
N VAL A 216 26.69 -10.35 14.18
CA VAL A 216 27.97 -10.99 13.86
C VAL A 216 28.96 -9.87 13.57
N VAL A 217 29.74 -9.50 14.58
CA VAL A 217 30.88 -8.60 14.40
C VAL A 217 32.03 -9.39 13.78
N LEU A 218 32.23 -9.25 12.48
CA LEU A 218 33.44 -9.73 11.82
C LEU A 218 34.60 -8.88 12.31
N ALA A 219 35.23 -9.31 13.37
CA ALA A 219 36.48 -8.71 13.83
C ALA A 219 37.57 -8.92 12.77
N SER A 220 38.43 -7.91 12.62
CA SER A 220 39.68 -8.07 11.86
C SER A 220 40.41 -9.33 12.33
N PRO A 221 41.14 -10.07 11.46
CA PRO A 221 41.92 -11.25 11.86
C PRO A 221 42.88 -10.99 13.02
N TYR A 222 43.12 -9.76 13.40
CA TYR A 222 44.03 -9.31 14.44
C TYR A 222 43.33 -8.68 15.66
N ALA A 223 42.01 -8.68 15.73
CA ALA A 223 41.27 -8.14 16.87
C ALA A 223 40.47 -9.26 17.58
N PRO A 224 40.36 -9.26 18.92
CA PRO A 224 39.51 -10.21 19.60
C PRO A 224 38.07 -10.08 19.16
N THR A 225 37.42 -11.18 18.86
CA THR A 225 36.01 -11.21 18.50
C THR A 225 35.20 -10.76 19.71
N MET A 226 34.56 -9.59 19.62
CA MET A 226 33.59 -9.19 20.62
C MET A 226 32.29 -9.94 20.31
N VAL A 227 31.94 -10.87 21.18
CA VAL A 227 30.64 -11.54 21.16
C VAL A 227 29.70 -10.72 22.06
N VAL A 228 28.70 -10.12 21.52
CA VAL A 228 27.63 -9.52 22.31
C VAL A 228 26.79 -10.67 22.88
N PRO A 229 26.56 -10.72 24.20
CA PRO A 229 25.73 -11.77 24.78
C PRO A 229 24.30 -11.72 24.15
N SER A 230 23.76 -12.87 23.82
CA SER A 230 22.43 -12.98 23.26
C SER A 230 21.34 -12.43 24.20
N GLU A 231 21.58 -12.60 25.53
CA GLU A 231 20.68 -12.07 26.57
C GLU A 231 20.59 -10.55 26.53
N ASP A 232 21.72 -9.84 26.33
CA ASP A 232 21.72 -8.37 26.22
C ASP A 232 20.95 -7.89 24.97
N CYS A 233 21.09 -8.62 23.86
CA CYS A 233 20.34 -8.32 22.62
C CYS A 233 18.84 -8.56 22.80
N GLN A 234 18.47 -9.64 23.48
CA GLN A 234 17.09 -9.95 23.79
C GLN A 234 16.47 -8.89 24.71
N GLN A 235 17.16 -8.53 25.80
CA GLN A 235 16.70 -7.50 26.74
C GLN A 235 16.53 -6.14 26.04
N ALA A 236 17.44 -5.77 25.14
CA ALA A 236 17.29 -4.56 24.34
C ALA A 236 16.05 -4.64 23.44
N GLY A 237 15.78 -5.79 22.84
CA GLY A 237 14.58 -6.03 22.04
C GLY A 237 13.29 -5.94 22.86
N GLU A 238 13.29 -6.50 24.08
CA GLU A 238 12.16 -6.39 25.01
C GLU A 238 11.87 -4.93 25.39
N ALA A 239 12.92 -4.14 25.62
CA ALA A 239 12.78 -2.72 25.94
C ALA A 239 12.19 -1.93 24.76
N ILE A 240 12.64 -2.18 23.52
CA ILE A 240 12.09 -1.57 22.31
C ILE A 240 10.60 -1.92 22.16
N LEU A 241 10.25 -3.19 22.33
CA LEU A 241 8.88 -3.67 22.20
C LEU A 241 7.97 -3.06 23.29
N ALA A 242 8.44 -3.02 24.55
CA ALA A 242 7.71 -2.40 25.65
C ALA A 242 7.50 -0.91 25.43
N GLN A 243 8.53 -0.19 24.94
CA GLN A 243 8.42 1.22 24.58
C GLN A 243 7.40 1.42 23.45
N ALA A 244 7.43 0.60 22.40
CA ALA A 244 6.49 0.69 21.31
C ALA A 244 5.04 0.50 21.78
N VAL A 245 4.77 -0.53 22.56
CA VAL A 245 3.42 -0.77 23.13
C VAL A 245 2.98 0.40 24.03
N GLY A 246 3.92 0.98 24.77
CA GLY A 246 3.65 2.16 25.62
C GLY A 246 3.29 3.44 24.84
N LEU A 247 3.51 3.49 23.51
CA LEU A 247 3.08 4.61 22.66
C LEU A 247 1.60 4.52 22.23
N LEU A 248 0.98 3.36 22.42
CA LEU A 248 -0.44 3.17 22.11
C LEU A 248 -1.33 3.79 23.17
N GLU A 249 -2.42 4.41 22.75
CA GLU A 249 -3.35 5.05 23.67
C GLU A 249 -4.05 3.99 24.57
N PRO A 250 -4.09 4.21 25.89
CA PRO A 250 -4.84 3.34 26.79
C PRO A 250 -6.33 3.41 26.47
N GLY A 251 -6.97 2.27 26.22
CA GLY A 251 -8.42 2.20 26.00
C GLY A 251 -8.84 2.13 24.53
N ALA A 252 -7.91 2.04 23.58
CA ALA A 252 -8.24 1.61 22.23
C ALA A 252 -8.88 0.21 22.31
N ASP A 253 -10.05 0.02 21.69
CA ASP A 253 -10.78 -1.27 21.62
C ASP A 253 -10.10 -2.22 20.62
N VAL A 254 -8.77 -2.40 20.80
CA VAL A 254 -7.90 -3.22 19.96
C VAL A 254 -7.10 -4.17 20.84
N ALA A 255 -7.19 -5.45 20.54
CA ALA A 255 -6.36 -6.46 21.20
C ALA A 255 -4.91 -6.34 20.69
N VAL A 256 -4.02 -5.83 21.51
CA VAL A 256 -2.58 -5.67 21.19
C VAL A 256 -1.81 -6.91 21.64
N ILE A 257 -1.09 -7.54 20.71
CA ILE A 257 -0.28 -8.74 20.93
C ILE A 257 1.21 -8.39 20.68
N PRO A 258 1.98 -8.14 21.75
CA PRO A 258 3.44 -7.95 21.61
C PRO A 258 4.13 -9.27 21.21
N ARG A 259 5.00 -9.21 20.23
CA ARG A 259 5.75 -10.37 19.74
C ARG A 259 7.24 -10.03 19.55
N LEU A 260 8.07 -10.63 20.36
CA LEU A 260 9.53 -10.59 20.23
C LEU A 260 10.01 -11.87 19.54
N VAL A 261 10.82 -11.75 18.49
CA VAL A 261 11.29 -12.90 17.69
C VAL A 261 12.78 -12.76 17.43
N GLU A 262 13.51 -13.86 17.51
CA GLU A 262 14.89 -13.91 17.05
C GLU A 262 14.92 -14.20 15.55
N GLY A 263 15.49 -13.29 14.75
CA GLY A 263 15.59 -13.48 13.29
C GLY A 263 15.82 -12.20 12.52
N ALA A 264 15.85 -12.33 11.19
CA ALA A 264 15.92 -11.18 10.28
C ALA A 264 14.54 -10.50 10.19
N PRO A 265 14.45 -9.17 10.43
CA PRO A 265 13.15 -8.47 10.53
C PRO A 265 12.23 -8.66 9.33
N ASP A 266 12.77 -8.63 8.12
CA ASP A 266 12.00 -8.84 6.90
C ASP A 266 11.41 -10.25 6.80
N ARG A 267 12.18 -11.27 7.17
CA ARG A 267 11.75 -12.68 7.16
C ARG A 267 10.67 -12.95 8.20
N GLU A 268 10.87 -12.43 9.41
CA GLU A 268 9.92 -12.64 10.51
C GLU A 268 8.59 -11.93 10.26
N LEU A 269 8.63 -10.73 9.67
CA LEU A 269 7.41 -10.02 9.25
C LEU A 269 6.70 -10.74 8.09
N VAL A 270 7.44 -11.25 7.10
CA VAL A 270 6.87 -12.05 6.00
C VAL A 270 6.27 -13.35 6.52
N ALA A 271 6.91 -14.01 7.48
CA ALA A 271 6.35 -15.21 8.11
C ALA A 271 5.05 -14.89 8.88
N ALA A 272 5.04 -13.76 9.62
CA ALA A 272 3.83 -13.30 10.32
C ALA A 272 2.72 -12.82 9.37
N ALA A 273 3.07 -12.43 8.15
CA ALA A 273 2.13 -12.00 7.11
C ALA A 273 1.25 -13.14 6.56
N ALA A 274 1.64 -14.40 6.77
CA ALA A 274 0.87 -15.56 6.27
C ALA A 274 -0.56 -15.62 6.85
N ASP A 275 -0.72 -15.14 8.10
CA ASP A 275 -1.99 -15.12 8.82
C ASP A 275 -2.54 -13.69 9.02
N ALA A 276 -1.99 -12.70 8.30
CA ALA A 276 -2.37 -11.30 8.46
C ALA A 276 -3.21 -10.79 7.29
N THR A 277 -4.11 -9.86 7.59
CA THR A 277 -4.84 -9.10 6.57
C THR A 277 -4.01 -7.94 6.01
N LEU A 278 -3.05 -7.45 6.80
CA LEU A 278 -2.18 -6.33 6.45
C LEU A 278 -0.87 -6.39 7.25
N VAL A 279 0.25 -6.12 6.58
CA VAL A 279 1.53 -5.82 7.22
C VAL A 279 1.81 -4.32 7.13
N VAL A 280 2.25 -3.72 8.23
CA VAL A 280 2.57 -2.30 8.32
C VAL A 280 4.04 -2.13 8.69
N VAL A 281 4.76 -1.32 7.95
CA VAL A 281 6.18 -1.02 8.18
C VAL A 281 6.47 0.47 7.98
N GLY A 282 7.44 0.99 8.73
CA GLY A 282 7.98 2.31 8.44
C GLY A 282 8.77 2.32 7.13
N GLY A 283 8.72 3.37 6.37
CA GLY A 283 9.52 3.49 5.14
C GLY A 283 11.03 3.48 5.38
N ARG A 284 11.47 3.74 6.62
CA ARG A 284 12.86 3.71 7.10
C ARG A 284 12.94 3.18 8.52
N GLY A 285 14.09 2.58 8.85
CA GLY A 285 14.49 2.23 10.20
C GLY A 285 15.76 3.01 10.62
N HIS A 286 16.48 2.50 11.61
CA HIS A 286 17.66 3.12 12.24
C HIS A 286 18.89 3.31 11.31
N SER A 287 18.93 2.73 10.12
CA SER A 287 20.15 2.67 9.30
C SER A 287 20.64 3.98 8.68
N GLY A 288 19.94 5.12 8.90
CA GLY A 288 20.43 6.47 8.59
C GLY A 288 20.89 6.76 7.14
N LEU A 289 20.78 5.82 6.23
CA LEU A 289 21.21 5.97 4.84
C LEU A 289 20.32 6.96 4.09
N ALA A 290 20.90 7.60 3.07
CA ALA A 290 20.38 8.73 2.31
C ALA A 290 18.86 8.78 2.15
N ALA A 291 18.29 9.97 2.19
CA ALA A 291 16.85 10.30 2.27
C ALA A 291 15.93 9.61 1.23
N ALA A 292 16.50 9.04 0.17
CA ALA A 292 15.78 8.51 -1.00
C ALA A 292 15.65 6.97 -1.05
N VAL A 293 16.11 6.20 -0.04
CA VAL A 293 16.12 4.73 -0.14
C VAL A 293 15.11 4.11 0.79
N LEU A 294 14.28 3.19 0.28
CA LEU A 294 13.39 2.34 1.06
C LEU A 294 14.22 1.41 1.97
N GLY A 295 13.83 1.26 3.25
CA GLY A 295 14.50 0.38 4.18
C GLY A 295 14.53 -1.09 3.71
N SER A 296 15.56 -1.85 4.12
CA SER A 296 15.70 -3.26 3.75
C SER A 296 14.50 -4.10 4.19
N THR A 297 14.04 -3.91 5.41
CA THR A 297 12.86 -4.59 5.97
C THR A 297 11.60 -4.28 5.16
N SER A 298 11.33 -3.00 4.90
CA SER A 298 10.16 -2.57 4.12
C SER A 298 10.20 -3.14 2.70
N ARG A 299 11.39 -3.15 2.08
CA ARG A 299 11.59 -3.76 0.77
C ARG A 299 11.32 -5.26 0.81
N GLY A 300 11.88 -5.98 1.79
CA GLY A 300 11.65 -7.42 1.97
C GLY A 300 10.16 -7.74 2.11
N CYS A 301 9.42 -6.99 2.95
CA CYS A 301 7.98 -7.16 3.12
C CYS A 301 7.22 -6.94 1.80
N VAL A 302 7.47 -5.82 1.10
CA VAL A 302 6.77 -5.50 -0.17
C VAL A 302 7.02 -6.54 -1.26
N HIS A 303 8.21 -7.17 -1.27
CA HIS A 303 8.55 -8.19 -2.27
C HIS A 303 8.00 -9.58 -1.94
N HIS A 304 7.86 -9.92 -0.67
CA HIS A 304 7.66 -11.32 -0.26
C HIS A 304 6.40 -11.56 0.58
N ALA A 305 5.76 -10.54 1.14
CA ALA A 305 4.54 -10.74 1.92
C ALA A 305 3.39 -11.27 1.05
N PRO A 306 2.64 -12.27 1.52
CA PRO A 306 1.49 -12.82 0.81
C PRO A 306 0.22 -11.95 0.95
N CYS A 307 0.24 -10.94 1.83
CA CYS A 307 -0.85 -10.00 2.06
C CYS A 307 -0.44 -8.56 1.67
N PRO A 308 -1.37 -7.61 1.62
CA PRO A 308 -1.07 -6.19 1.43
C PRO A 308 -0.04 -5.65 2.43
N VAL A 309 0.82 -4.74 1.96
CA VAL A 309 1.86 -4.11 2.78
C VAL A 309 1.70 -2.59 2.75
N ALA A 310 1.46 -2.00 3.91
CA ALA A 310 1.44 -0.55 4.10
C ALA A 310 2.84 -0.05 4.48
N VAL A 311 3.35 0.88 3.69
CA VAL A 311 4.62 1.57 3.95
C VAL A 311 4.32 2.99 4.39
N ILE A 312 4.69 3.32 5.62
CA ILE A 312 4.40 4.61 6.26
C ILE A 312 5.63 5.51 6.17
N PRO A 313 5.48 6.76 5.69
CA PRO A 313 6.57 7.73 5.50
C PRO A 313 7.39 8.03 6.74
#